data_c39eec0b9b5578deb49f3d9ffccdc4ed
#
_entry.id   c39eec0b9b5578deb49f3d9ffccdc4ed
#
_cell.length_a   1.000
_cell.length_b   1.000
_cell.length_c   1.000
_cell.angle_alpha   90.00
_cell.angle_beta   90.00
_cell.angle_gamma   90.00
#
_symmetry.space_group_name_H-M   'P 1'
#
loop_
_entity.id
_entity.type
_entity.pdbx_description
1 polymer ?
#
loop_
_entity_poly.entity_id
_entity_poly.type
_entity_poly.pdbx_seq_one_letter_code
_entity_poly.pdbx_strand_id
1 'polypeptide(L)'
;CTFGVVAQSHEGVEGLVGYAAASCGKTYSYYVGWFMAVIYYPSLVSVLSWLPARYFGVLMGWDDPVVGGRTMMLAGVFMIVTYTMNALAPKLAGKFAIATTIIKLIPLLLMAVVGTIVGLTSGMTEFNFSNVVTEMPFTEGLFGAIVSLAFAFEGWICATSIGSELKDSKKNMPRALLIGTVIVAIVYVIYYVGLAGAVESEVMMAGGEAGAKIAFQNIFGQVGGAAIFVFVVISCWGTCNGLTMAVTRGMFDLAVESDSPKLAMFKNVDANTNMANNSAVFGLLVSSLWLLYFCLLY
;
A
#
# COMPACT_ATOMS: atom_id res chain seq x y z
N CYS A 1 1.18 -10.50 -15.46
CA CYS A 1 1.59 -10.92 -16.82
C CYS A 1 1.38 -9.81 -17.84
N THR A 2 0.18 -9.20 -17.96
CA THR A 2 -0.15 -8.19 -18.98
C THR A 2 0.83 -7.01 -19.02
N PHE A 3 1.09 -6.38 -17.87
CA PHE A 3 2.04 -5.26 -17.79
C PHE A 3 3.48 -5.66 -18.11
N GLY A 4 3.88 -6.91 -17.84
CA GLY A 4 5.17 -7.44 -18.26
C GLY A 4 5.30 -7.52 -19.78
N VAL A 5 4.23 -7.88 -20.49
CA VAL A 5 4.19 -7.90 -21.95
C VAL A 5 4.25 -6.48 -22.53
N VAL A 6 3.49 -5.55 -21.95
CA VAL A 6 3.51 -4.14 -22.37
C VAL A 6 4.89 -3.53 -22.16
N ALA A 7 5.53 -3.78 -21.02
CA ALA A 7 6.88 -3.29 -20.74
C ALA A 7 7.94 -3.85 -21.71
N GLN A 8 7.77 -5.09 -22.20
CA GLN A 8 8.65 -5.66 -23.22
C GLN A 8 8.43 -5.06 -24.61
N SER A 9 7.16 -4.73 -24.93
CA SER A 9 6.77 -4.25 -26.27
C SER A 9 7.07 -2.77 -26.48
N HIS A 10 7.07 -1.96 -25.41
CA HIS A 10 7.20 -0.50 -25.47
C HIS A 10 8.37 -0.02 -24.63
N GLU A 11 9.55 0.05 -25.23
CA GLU A 11 10.77 0.54 -24.57
C GLU A 11 10.70 2.05 -24.33
N GLY A 12 11.13 2.46 -23.11
CA GLY A 12 11.15 3.88 -22.73
C GLY A 12 9.79 4.44 -22.35
N VAL A 13 8.75 3.62 -22.34
CA VAL A 13 7.41 4.00 -21.84
C VAL A 13 7.33 3.66 -20.36
N GLU A 14 6.90 4.64 -19.55
CA GLU A 14 6.87 4.53 -18.10
C GLU A 14 5.50 4.82 -17.51
N GLY A 15 5.26 4.20 -16.36
CA GLY A 15 4.06 4.42 -15.60
C GLY A 15 2.78 3.97 -16.31
N LEU A 16 1.68 4.00 -15.59
CA LEU A 16 0.39 3.57 -16.13
C LEU A 16 -0.10 4.51 -17.26
N VAL A 17 0.18 5.80 -17.15
CA VAL A 17 -0.25 6.82 -18.13
C VAL A 17 0.45 6.59 -19.46
N GLY A 18 1.77 6.35 -19.44
CA GLY A 18 2.54 6.04 -20.64
C GLY A 18 2.10 4.71 -21.28
N TYR A 19 1.89 3.66 -20.49
CA TYR A 19 1.38 2.37 -21.00
C TYR A 19 -0.03 2.50 -21.60
N ALA A 20 -0.89 3.33 -21.01
CA ALA A 20 -2.19 3.64 -21.58
C ALA A 20 -2.08 4.39 -22.92
N ALA A 21 -1.13 5.32 -23.04
CA ALA A 21 -0.86 6.04 -24.29
C ALA A 21 -0.38 5.09 -25.40
N ALA A 22 0.55 4.20 -25.06
CA ALA A 22 1.11 3.23 -26.00
C ALA A 22 0.10 2.17 -26.46
N SER A 23 -0.82 1.75 -25.58
CA SER A 23 -1.76 0.67 -25.85
C SER A 23 -3.12 1.15 -26.40
N CYS A 24 -3.64 2.28 -25.90
CA CYS A 24 -5.00 2.75 -26.16
C CYS A 24 -5.04 4.17 -26.74
N GLY A 25 -3.90 4.81 -26.91
CA GLY A 25 -3.77 6.13 -27.51
C GLY A 25 -3.86 7.30 -26.51
N LYS A 26 -3.46 8.49 -26.99
CA LYS A 26 -3.28 9.71 -26.16
C LYS A 26 -4.55 10.17 -25.45
N THR A 27 -5.72 10.05 -26.06
CA THR A 27 -6.98 10.49 -25.45
C THR A 27 -7.33 9.65 -24.24
N TYR A 28 -7.20 8.32 -24.33
CA TYR A 28 -7.44 7.43 -23.20
C TYR A 28 -6.42 7.66 -22.08
N SER A 29 -5.16 7.78 -22.44
CA SER A 29 -4.07 8.09 -21.51
C SER A 29 -4.31 9.37 -20.71
N TYR A 30 -4.84 10.41 -21.35
CA TYR A 30 -5.18 11.67 -20.69
C TYR A 30 -6.23 11.48 -19.59
N TYR A 31 -7.28 10.72 -19.84
CA TYR A 31 -8.29 10.41 -18.80
C TYR A 31 -7.73 9.51 -17.69
N VAL A 32 -6.91 8.53 -18.06
CA VAL A 32 -6.19 7.70 -17.05
C VAL A 32 -5.30 8.56 -16.17
N GLY A 33 -4.54 9.48 -16.75
CA GLY A 33 -3.68 10.39 -16.00
C GLY A 33 -4.44 11.26 -15.00
N TRP A 34 -5.58 11.83 -15.40
CA TRP A 34 -6.45 12.58 -14.50
C TRP A 34 -7.03 11.71 -13.39
N PHE A 35 -7.52 10.52 -13.72
CA PHE A 35 -8.03 9.57 -12.73
C PHE A 35 -6.96 9.21 -11.68
N MET A 36 -5.75 8.89 -12.14
CA MET A 36 -4.65 8.54 -11.25
C MET A 36 -4.20 9.72 -10.38
N ALA A 37 -4.10 10.93 -10.95
CA ALA A 37 -3.59 12.10 -10.26
C ALA A 37 -4.59 12.74 -9.27
N VAL A 38 -5.91 12.57 -9.47
CA VAL A 38 -6.93 13.27 -8.68
C VAL A 38 -7.74 12.32 -7.80
N ILE A 39 -7.98 11.09 -8.26
CA ILE A 39 -8.84 10.13 -7.56
C ILE A 39 -8.00 9.03 -6.92
N TYR A 40 -7.36 8.20 -7.73
CA TYR A 40 -6.79 6.94 -7.30
C TYR A 40 -5.68 7.10 -6.26
N TYR A 41 -4.55 7.68 -6.64
CA TYR A 41 -3.43 7.84 -5.72
C TYR A 41 -3.73 8.75 -4.52
N PRO A 42 -4.35 9.94 -4.69
CA PRO A 42 -4.61 10.81 -3.55
C PRO A 42 -5.58 10.23 -2.52
N SER A 43 -6.62 9.49 -2.96
CA SER A 43 -7.53 8.82 -2.02
C SER A 43 -6.84 7.72 -1.23
N LEU A 44 -5.98 6.91 -1.89
CA LEU A 44 -5.19 5.89 -1.22
C LEU A 44 -4.17 6.48 -0.24
N VAL A 45 -3.50 7.58 -0.59
CA VAL A 45 -2.59 8.29 0.32
C VAL A 45 -3.35 8.81 1.55
N SER A 46 -4.58 9.30 1.39
CA SER A 46 -5.42 9.73 2.50
C SER A 46 -5.70 8.59 3.48
N VAL A 47 -6.14 7.44 2.98
CA VAL A 47 -6.38 6.23 3.79
C VAL A 47 -5.09 5.75 4.45
N LEU A 48 -3.98 5.71 3.70
CA LEU A 48 -2.68 5.24 4.23
C LEU A 48 -1.99 6.25 5.14
N SER A 49 -2.42 7.50 5.18
CA SER A 49 -2.00 8.47 6.19
C SER A 49 -2.82 8.32 7.47
N TRP A 50 -4.10 7.98 7.34
CA TRP A 50 -5.01 7.74 8.45
C TRP A 50 -4.72 6.41 9.18
N LEU A 51 -4.41 5.33 8.46
CA LEU A 51 -4.16 4.02 9.07
C LEU A 51 -3.07 4.04 10.15
N PRO A 52 -1.84 4.57 9.94
CA PRO A 52 -0.83 4.61 10.99
C PRO A 52 -1.25 5.49 12.17
N ALA A 53 -2.02 6.55 11.93
CA ALA A 53 -2.55 7.40 12.99
C ALA A 53 -3.58 6.67 13.85
N ARG A 54 -4.48 5.91 13.22
CA ARG A 54 -5.45 5.05 13.90
C ARG A 54 -4.78 3.98 14.76
N TYR A 55 -3.85 3.21 14.21
CA TYR A 55 -3.14 2.18 14.96
C TYR A 55 -2.28 2.75 16.09
N PHE A 56 -1.69 3.92 15.88
CA PHE A 56 -1.00 4.65 16.93
C PHE A 56 -1.98 5.08 18.03
N GLY A 57 -3.16 5.57 17.67
CA GLY A 57 -4.23 5.91 18.64
C GLY A 57 -4.67 4.72 19.47
N VAL A 58 -4.85 3.54 18.84
CA VAL A 58 -5.14 2.28 19.55
C VAL A 58 -4.00 1.90 20.50
N LEU A 59 -2.74 2.04 20.08
CA LEU A 59 -1.57 1.75 20.90
C LEU A 59 -1.50 2.68 22.12
N MET A 60 -1.85 3.96 21.94
CA MET A 60 -1.85 4.97 23.02
C MET A 60 -3.12 4.96 23.89
N GLY A 61 -4.10 4.09 23.58
CA GLY A 61 -5.35 4.02 24.33
C GLY A 61 -6.22 5.27 24.19
N TRP A 62 -6.26 5.90 23.03
CA TRP A 62 -7.15 7.05 22.79
C TRP A 62 -8.61 6.62 22.80
N ASP A 63 -9.51 7.48 23.34
CA ASP A 63 -10.94 7.18 23.45
C ASP A 63 -11.61 6.96 22.09
N ASP A 64 -11.21 7.74 21.08
CA ASP A 64 -11.65 7.58 19.70
C ASP A 64 -10.42 7.49 18.76
N PRO A 65 -9.89 6.28 18.54
CA PRO A 65 -8.75 6.08 17.66
C PRO A 65 -9.13 6.07 16.17
N VAL A 66 -10.43 6.04 15.82
CA VAL A 66 -10.89 5.92 14.42
C VAL A 66 -10.99 7.29 13.76
N VAL A 67 -11.83 8.17 14.28
CA VAL A 67 -12.11 9.50 13.69
C VAL A 67 -11.92 10.65 14.67
N GLY A 68 -11.43 10.38 15.87
CA GLY A 68 -11.15 11.41 16.86
C GLY A 68 -10.23 12.50 16.31
N GLY A 69 -10.41 13.73 16.77
CA GLY A 69 -9.64 14.87 16.28
C GLY A 69 -8.12 14.69 16.40
N ARG A 70 -7.64 13.95 17.43
CA ARG A 70 -6.22 13.59 17.59
C ARG A 70 -5.73 12.67 16.46
N THR A 71 -6.53 11.68 16.10
CA THR A 71 -6.21 10.73 15.01
C THR A 71 -6.17 11.45 13.68
N MET A 72 -7.14 12.30 13.39
CA MET A 72 -7.18 13.04 12.12
C MET A 72 -6.06 14.08 12.02
N MET A 73 -5.73 14.74 13.11
CA MET A 73 -4.55 15.64 13.16
C MET A 73 -3.26 14.88 12.91
N LEU A 74 -3.07 13.72 13.53
CA LEU A 74 -1.89 12.88 13.34
C LEU A 74 -1.81 12.32 11.91
N ALA A 75 -2.95 11.97 11.31
CA ALA A 75 -3.03 11.57 9.90
C ALA A 75 -2.54 12.70 8.97
N GLY A 76 -2.97 13.94 9.22
CA GLY A 76 -2.47 15.12 8.53
C GLY A 76 -0.95 15.31 8.68
N VAL A 77 -0.41 15.08 9.88
CA VAL A 77 1.04 15.15 10.14
C VAL A 77 1.77 14.07 9.33
N PHE A 78 1.33 12.81 9.36
CA PHE A 78 1.92 11.75 8.55
C PHE A 78 1.92 12.10 7.06
N MET A 79 0.81 12.63 6.55
CA MET A 79 0.67 13.05 5.16
C MET A 79 1.69 14.15 4.82
N ILE A 80 1.72 15.26 5.58
CA ILE A 80 2.60 16.40 5.33
C ILE A 80 4.07 15.98 5.40
N VAL A 81 4.47 15.22 6.43
CA VAL A 81 5.84 14.74 6.60
C VAL A 81 6.25 13.86 5.41
N THR A 82 5.36 12.96 4.97
CA THR A 82 5.64 12.07 3.86
C THR A 82 5.80 12.82 2.53
N TYR A 83 4.91 13.76 2.23
CA TYR A 83 5.04 14.61 1.05
C TYR A 83 6.30 15.47 1.08
N THR A 84 6.58 16.10 2.22
CA THR A 84 7.79 16.91 2.41
C THR A 84 9.05 16.08 2.19
N MET A 85 9.10 14.87 2.75
CA MET A 85 10.22 13.96 2.59
C MET A 85 10.42 13.56 1.11
N ASN A 86 9.34 13.23 0.40
CA ASN A 86 9.42 12.86 -1.02
C ASN A 86 9.79 14.04 -1.91
N ALA A 87 9.28 15.25 -1.66
CA ALA A 87 9.56 16.42 -2.48
C ALA A 87 10.97 17.01 -2.24
N LEU A 88 11.40 17.11 -0.97
CA LEU A 88 12.62 17.82 -0.60
C LEU A 88 13.82 16.90 -0.31
N ALA A 89 13.58 15.64 0.06
CA ALA A 89 14.60 14.69 0.43
C ALA A 89 14.37 13.28 -0.17
N PRO A 90 14.27 13.12 -1.51
CA PRO A 90 13.91 11.86 -2.15
C PRO A 90 14.87 10.71 -1.82
N LYS A 91 16.13 10.99 -1.57
CA LYS A 91 17.11 9.98 -1.10
C LYS A 91 16.76 9.45 0.28
N LEU A 92 16.24 10.30 1.18
CA LEU A 92 15.77 9.87 2.50
C LEU A 92 14.48 9.07 2.36
N ALA A 93 13.54 9.51 1.53
CA ALA A 93 12.31 8.79 1.23
C ALA A 93 12.59 7.37 0.71
N GLY A 94 13.56 7.22 -0.20
CA GLY A 94 13.99 5.92 -0.70
C GLY A 94 14.60 5.01 0.38
N LYS A 95 15.49 5.54 1.23
CA LYS A 95 16.06 4.79 2.37
C LYS A 95 14.97 4.37 3.37
N PHE A 96 14.02 5.26 3.64
CA PHE A 96 12.88 4.98 4.52
C PHE A 96 12.00 3.87 3.93
N ALA A 97 11.73 3.89 2.62
CA ALA A 97 10.98 2.83 1.94
C ALA A 97 11.66 1.46 2.07
N ILE A 98 12.99 1.38 1.92
CA ILE A 98 13.75 0.13 2.10
C ILE A 98 13.68 -0.33 3.55
N ALA A 99 13.96 0.55 4.51
CA ALA A 99 13.95 0.22 5.94
C ALA A 99 12.57 -0.30 6.39
N THR A 100 11.50 0.41 6.04
CA THR A 100 10.14 -0.01 6.41
C THR A 100 9.71 -1.29 5.70
N THR A 101 10.21 -1.57 4.49
CA THR A 101 9.96 -2.84 3.80
C THR A 101 10.61 -4.02 4.53
N ILE A 102 11.83 -3.87 5.04
CA ILE A 102 12.48 -4.90 5.84
C ILE A 102 11.72 -5.08 7.17
N ILE A 103 11.40 -3.99 7.86
CA ILE A 103 10.72 -4.02 9.16
C ILE A 103 9.36 -4.72 9.06
N LYS A 104 8.55 -4.41 8.04
CA LYS A 104 7.21 -5.02 7.88
C LYS A 104 7.24 -6.52 7.57
N LEU A 105 8.32 -7.04 7.00
CA LEU A 105 8.45 -8.47 6.73
C LEU A 105 8.71 -9.28 8.02
N ILE A 106 9.28 -8.67 9.06
CA ILE A 106 9.61 -9.37 10.31
C ILE A 106 8.38 -10.04 10.93
N PRO A 107 7.29 -9.33 11.30
CA PRO A 107 6.13 -9.96 11.93
C PRO A 107 5.42 -10.94 10.98
N LEU A 108 5.41 -10.66 9.68
CA LEU A 108 4.81 -11.55 8.68
C LEU A 108 5.54 -12.90 8.64
N LEU A 109 6.86 -12.89 8.54
CA LEU A 109 7.68 -14.10 8.48
C LEU A 109 7.70 -14.84 9.84
N LEU A 110 7.74 -14.11 10.96
CA LEU A 110 7.65 -14.72 12.29
C LEU A 110 6.33 -15.49 12.45
N MET A 111 5.19 -14.85 12.13
CA MET A 111 3.90 -15.52 12.22
C MET A 111 3.79 -16.66 11.19
N ALA A 112 4.26 -16.46 9.97
CA ALA A 112 4.27 -17.48 8.94
C ALA A 112 5.00 -18.75 9.39
N VAL A 113 6.15 -18.61 10.03
CA VAL A 113 6.96 -19.77 10.48
C VAL A 113 6.47 -20.31 11.81
N VAL A 114 6.48 -19.47 12.86
CA VAL A 114 6.19 -19.91 14.23
C VAL A 114 4.73 -20.30 14.39
N GLY A 115 3.80 -19.48 13.86
CA GLY A 115 2.37 -19.77 13.89
C GLY A 115 2.01 -21.07 13.18
N THR A 116 2.63 -21.33 12.01
CA THR A 116 2.44 -22.61 11.28
C THR A 116 2.95 -23.80 12.10
N ILE A 117 4.14 -23.71 12.69
CA ILE A 117 4.70 -24.81 13.52
C ILE A 117 3.80 -25.07 14.72
N VAL A 118 3.43 -24.01 15.46
CA VAL A 118 2.56 -24.14 16.64
C VAL A 118 1.19 -24.69 16.23
N GLY A 119 0.60 -24.20 15.17
CA GLY A 119 -0.71 -24.63 14.67
C GLY A 119 -0.75 -26.11 14.25
N LEU A 120 0.31 -26.60 13.60
CA LEU A 120 0.43 -28.01 13.22
C LEU A 120 0.63 -28.91 14.43
N THR A 121 1.41 -28.45 15.44
CA THR A 121 1.67 -29.26 16.64
C THR A 121 0.50 -29.26 17.63
N SER A 122 -0.28 -28.18 17.70
CA SER A 122 -1.47 -28.07 18.55
C SER A 122 -2.76 -28.62 17.92
N GLY A 123 -2.76 -28.90 16.62
CA GLY A 123 -3.97 -29.27 15.87
C GLY A 123 -4.89 -28.09 15.52
N MET A 124 -4.53 -26.85 15.88
CA MET A 124 -5.35 -25.66 15.62
C MET A 124 -5.52 -25.41 14.12
N THR A 125 -4.48 -25.65 13.32
CA THR A 125 -4.56 -25.51 11.86
C THR A 125 -5.59 -26.49 11.29
N GLU A 126 -5.55 -27.78 11.68
CA GLU A 126 -6.52 -28.78 11.24
C GLU A 126 -7.93 -28.42 11.67
N PHE A 127 -8.12 -27.98 12.93
CA PHE A 127 -9.40 -27.51 13.45
C PHE A 127 -9.99 -26.40 12.59
N ASN A 128 -9.23 -25.35 12.31
CA ASN A 128 -9.69 -24.18 11.54
C ASN A 128 -10.02 -24.51 10.07
N PHE A 129 -9.27 -25.42 9.44
CA PHE A 129 -9.55 -25.82 8.05
C PHE A 129 -10.65 -26.87 7.92
N SER A 130 -10.98 -27.58 8.99
CA SER A 130 -12.05 -28.58 9.01
C SER A 130 -13.41 -28.04 9.41
N ASN A 131 -13.46 -26.92 10.14
CA ASN A 131 -14.69 -26.33 10.64
C ASN A 131 -15.14 -25.15 9.78
N VAL A 132 -16.39 -25.18 9.32
CA VAL A 132 -17.04 -24.06 8.64
C VAL A 132 -17.58 -23.11 9.70
N VAL A 133 -17.08 -21.88 9.72
CA VAL A 133 -17.40 -20.87 10.75
C VAL A 133 -18.54 -19.96 10.30
N THR A 134 -18.94 -20.00 9.05
CA THR A 134 -19.95 -19.08 8.50
C THR A 134 -20.94 -19.82 7.60
N GLU A 135 -22.21 -19.43 7.67
CA GLU A 135 -23.26 -19.85 6.75
C GLU A 135 -23.36 -18.94 5.51
N MET A 136 -22.41 -18.00 5.35
CA MET A 136 -22.38 -17.08 4.21
C MET A 136 -22.27 -17.85 2.89
N PRO A 137 -23.06 -17.51 1.87
CA PRO A 137 -22.94 -18.11 0.55
C PRO A 137 -21.52 -18.00 -0.01
N PHE A 138 -20.99 -19.07 -0.59
CA PHE A 138 -19.64 -19.12 -1.14
C PHE A 138 -19.35 -17.95 -2.09
N THR A 139 -20.32 -17.55 -2.91
CA THR A 139 -20.18 -16.43 -3.86
C THR A 139 -19.94 -15.09 -3.18
N GLU A 140 -20.62 -14.83 -2.06
CA GLU A 140 -20.45 -13.58 -1.29
C GLU A 140 -19.10 -13.57 -0.57
N GLY A 141 -18.75 -14.69 0.06
CA GLY A 141 -17.44 -14.85 0.71
C GLY A 141 -16.30 -14.72 -0.28
N LEU A 142 -16.42 -15.33 -1.46
CA LEU A 142 -15.42 -15.23 -2.53
C LEU A 142 -15.28 -13.79 -3.04
N PHE A 143 -16.40 -13.09 -3.25
CA PHE A 143 -16.36 -11.69 -3.71
C PHE A 143 -15.68 -10.79 -2.67
N GLY A 144 -16.02 -10.92 -1.40
CA GLY A 144 -15.38 -10.18 -0.31
C GLY A 144 -13.87 -10.46 -0.22
N ALA A 145 -13.47 -11.74 -0.39
CA ALA A 145 -12.07 -12.13 -0.42
C ALA A 145 -11.32 -11.51 -1.61
N ILE A 146 -11.92 -11.48 -2.81
CA ILE A 146 -11.33 -10.87 -4.01
C ILE A 146 -11.11 -9.35 -3.78
N VAL A 147 -12.09 -8.64 -3.22
CA VAL A 147 -11.99 -7.21 -2.93
C VAL A 147 -10.86 -6.95 -1.91
N SER A 148 -10.79 -7.73 -0.84
CA SER A 148 -9.74 -7.63 0.18
C SER A 148 -8.35 -7.92 -0.38
N LEU A 149 -8.23 -8.96 -1.23
CA LEU A 149 -6.98 -9.30 -1.91
C LEU A 149 -6.57 -8.22 -2.91
N ALA A 150 -7.49 -7.62 -3.63
CA ALA A 150 -7.20 -6.51 -4.55
C ALA A 150 -6.53 -5.34 -3.80
N PHE A 151 -7.01 -5.01 -2.59
CA PHE A 151 -6.38 -4.02 -1.72
C PHE A 151 -5.02 -4.50 -1.17
N ALA A 152 -4.93 -5.76 -0.72
CA ALA A 152 -3.70 -6.31 -0.14
C ALA A 152 -2.54 -6.41 -1.15
N PHE A 153 -2.86 -6.62 -2.43
CA PHE A 153 -1.88 -6.66 -3.52
C PHE A 153 -1.65 -5.29 -4.19
N GLU A 154 -2.25 -4.22 -3.66
CA GLU A 154 -2.10 -2.88 -4.23
C GLU A 154 -0.64 -2.37 -4.13
N GLY A 155 -0.28 -1.46 -5.05
CA GLY A 155 1.02 -0.79 -5.09
C GLY A 155 2.03 -1.35 -6.09
N TRP A 156 1.81 -2.55 -6.68
CA TRP A 156 2.70 -3.10 -7.71
C TRP A 156 2.81 -2.19 -8.95
N ILE A 157 1.76 -1.42 -9.23
CA ILE A 157 1.69 -0.49 -10.36
C ILE A 157 2.72 0.64 -10.21
N CYS A 158 3.07 1.04 -8.97
CA CYS A 158 4.08 2.06 -8.71
C CYS A 158 5.47 1.65 -9.24
N ALA A 159 5.75 0.35 -9.31
CA ALA A 159 7.01 -0.16 -9.85
C ALA A 159 7.16 0.15 -11.36
N THR A 160 6.06 0.33 -12.08
CA THR A 160 6.11 0.67 -13.51
C THR A 160 6.63 2.08 -13.77
N SER A 161 6.54 2.98 -12.79
CA SER A 161 6.99 4.38 -12.90
C SER A 161 8.50 4.56 -12.76
N ILE A 162 9.26 3.50 -12.43
CA ILE A 162 10.71 3.54 -12.31
C ILE A 162 11.40 2.78 -13.46
N GLY A 163 10.70 2.55 -14.54
CA GLY A 163 11.19 1.78 -15.69
C GLY A 163 12.47 2.34 -16.31
N SER A 164 12.59 3.67 -16.45
CA SER A 164 13.79 4.34 -16.99
C SER A 164 15.00 4.24 -16.08
N GLU A 165 14.78 4.11 -14.78
CA GLU A 165 15.86 4.00 -13.79
C GLU A 165 16.45 2.58 -13.74
N LEU A 166 15.75 1.59 -14.35
CA LEU A 166 16.17 0.20 -14.36
C LEU A 166 17.15 -0.10 -15.49
N LYS A 167 18.30 -0.66 -15.16
CA LYS A 167 19.21 -1.23 -16.15
C LYS A 167 18.53 -2.38 -16.87
N ASP A 168 18.62 -2.42 -18.21
CA ASP A 168 17.98 -3.43 -19.07
C ASP A 168 16.47 -3.59 -18.77
N SER A 169 15.74 -2.47 -18.72
CA SER A 169 14.34 -2.37 -18.29
C SER A 169 13.41 -3.39 -19.00
N LYS A 170 13.54 -3.60 -20.29
CA LYS A 170 12.79 -4.61 -21.07
C LYS A 170 12.84 -6.00 -20.44
N LYS A 171 13.96 -6.37 -19.86
CA LYS A 171 14.17 -7.71 -19.30
C LYS A 171 13.90 -7.75 -17.81
N ASN A 172 14.31 -6.70 -17.09
CA ASN A 172 14.28 -6.69 -15.63
C ASN A 172 12.92 -6.26 -15.08
N MET A 173 12.20 -5.33 -15.72
CA MET A 173 10.87 -4.92 -15.26
C MET A 173 9.86 -6.08 -15.27
N PRO A 174 9.66 -6.83 -16.36
CA PRO A 174 8.73 -7.96 -16.36
C PRO A 174 9.09 -9.04 -15.35
N ARG A 175 10.38 -9.30 -15.17
CA ARG A 175 10.88 -10.27 -14.17
C ARG A 175 10.61 -9.79 -12.75
N ALA A 176 10.89 -8.51 -12.44
CA ALA A 176 10.65 -7.93 -11.13
C ALA A 176 9.16 -7.96 -10.77
N LEU A 177 8.27 -7.60 -11.72
CA LEU A 177 6.84 -7.66 -11.51
C LEU A 177 6.34 -9.09 -11.27
N LEU A 178 6.82 -10.06 -12.05
CA LEU A 178 6.39 -11.45 -11.91
C LEU A 178 6.93 -12.07 -10.61
N ILE A 179 8.24 -11.99 -10.37
CA ILE A 179 8.89 -12.58 -9.20
C ILE A 179 8.37 -11.92 -7.92
N GLY A 180 8.25 -10.58 -7.90
CA GLY A 180 7.74 -9.84 -6.76
C GLY A 180 6.32 -10.27 -6.39
N THR A 181 5.43 -10.37 -7.38
CA THR A 181 4.04 -10.81 -7.15
C THR A 181 3.99 -12.26 -6.61
N VAL A 182 4.80 -13.16 -7.15
CA VAL A 182 4.85 -14.56 -6.69
C VAL A 182 5.38 -14.64 -5.25
N ILE A 183 6.44 -13.91 -4.92
CA ILE A 183 7.00 -13.87 -3.55
C ILE A 183 5.94 -13.36 -2.57
N VAL A 184 5.27 -12.25 -2.90
CA VAL A 184 4.21 -11.67 -2.04
C VAL A 184 3.07 -12.67 -1.85
N ALA A 185 2.63 -13.35 -2.91
CA ALA A 185 1.58 -14.37 -2.83
C ALA A 185 1.98 -15.52 -1.89
N ILE A 186 3.20 -16.04 -2.01
CA ILE A 186 3.71 -17.09 -1.13
C ILE A 186 3.75 -16.63 0.33
N VAL A 187 4.27 -15.42 0.58
CA VAL A 187 4.33 -14.86 1.94
C VAL A 187 2.93 -14.71 2.53
N TYR A 188 1.95 -14.21 1.77
CA TYR A 188 0.58 -14.07 2.26
C TYR A 188 -0.08 -15.41 2.56
N VAL A 189 0.10 -16.42 1.71
CA VAL A 189 -0.46 -17.77 1.96
C VAL A 189 0.14 -18.37 3.23
N ILE A 190 1.46 -18.35 3.40
CA ILE A 190 2.12 -18.91 4.57
C ILE A 190 1.76 -18.12 5.84
N TYR A 191 1.67 -16.79 5.73
CA TYR A 191 1.23 -15.94 6.84
C TYR A 191 -0.21 -16.27 7.26
N TYR A 192 -1.12 -16.46 6.31
CA TYR A 192 -2.50 -16.87 6.59
C TYR A 192 -2.55 -18.21 7.31
N VAL A 193 -1.77 -19.21 6.84
CA VAL A 193 -1.67 -20.52 7.52
C VAL A 193 -1.12 -20.36 8.94
N GLY A 194 -0.14 -19.48 9.15
CA GLY A 194 0.39 -19.15 10.47
C GLY A 194 -0.65 -18.51 11.39
N LEU A 195 -1.46 -17.59 10.88
CA LEU A 195 -2.57 -17.01 11.65
C LEU A 195 -3.62 -18.06 12.02
N ALA A 196 -3.99 -18.92 11.09
CA ALA A 196 -4.91 -20.03 11.33
C ALA A 196 -4.36 -21.06 12.34
N GLY A 197 -3.04 -21.13 12.52
CA GLY A 197 -2.38 -21.92 13.56
C GLY A 197 -2.34 -21.26 14.93
N ALA A 198 -2.60 -19.96 15.00
CA ALA A 198 -2.42 -19.14 16.21
C ALA A 198 -3.71 -18.80 16.95
N VAL A 199 -4.86 -18.78 16.25
CA VAL A 199 -6.16 -18.37 16.78
C VAL A 199 -7.29 -19.05 16.02
N GLU A 200 -8.43 -19.26 16.68
CA GLU A 200 -9.63 -19.79 16.04
C GLU A 200 -10.18 -18.82 14.98
N SER A 201 -10.63 -19.37 13.85
CA SER A 201 -11.17 -18.58 12.74
C SER A 201 -12.36 -17.71 13.15
N GLU A 202 -13.20 -18.18 14.07
CA GLU A 202 -14.33 -17.42 14.62
C GLU A 202 -13.86 -16.15 15.34
N VAL A 203 -12.84 -16.26 16.20
CA VAL A 203 -12.23 -15.13 16.91
C VAL A 203 -11.59 -14.13 15.93
N MET A 204 -10.94 -14.64 14.88
CA MET A 204 -10.35 -13.80 13.84
C MET A 204 -11.42 -13.03 13.07
N MET A 205 -12.51 -13.69 12.67
CA MET A 205 -13.60 -13.07 11.92
C MET A 205 -14.37 -12.05 12.75
N ALA A 206 -14.66 -12.37 14.00
CA ALA A 206 -15.35 -11.45 14.91
C ALA A 206 -14.49 -10.24 15.31
N GLY A 207 -13.20 -10.45 15.49
CA GLY A 207 -12.26 -9.46 16.01
C GLY A 207 -11.57 -8.61 14.94
N GLY A 208 -11.51 -9.04 13.69
CA GLY A 208 -10.75 -8.35 12.64
C GLY A 208 -9.32 -8.03 13.09
N GLU A 209 -8.99 -6.76 13.27
CA GLU A 209 -7.68 -6.30 13.74
C GLU A 209 -7.33 -6.77 15.16
N ALA A 210 -8.32 -6.85 16.05
CA ALA A 210 -8.15 -7.39 17.39
C ALA A 210 -7.85 -8.90 17.34
N GLY A 211 -8.42 -9.62 16.38
CA GLY A 211 -8.11 -11.03 16.12
C GLY A 211 -6.64 -11.25 15.78
N ALA A 212 -6.06 -10.41 14.94
CA ALA A 212 -4.62 -10.46 14.65
C ALA A 212 -3.76 -10.20 15.90
N LYS A 213 -4.15 -9.24 16.75
CA LYS A 213 -3.49 -9.00 18.04
C LYS A 213 -3.53 -10.25 18.93
N ILE A 214 -4.71 -10.89 19.04
CA ILE A 214 -4.87 -12.11 19.83
C ILE A 214 -3.98 -13.23 19.28
N ALA A 215 -3.91 -13.42 17.95
CA ALA A 215 -3.02 -14.39 17.34
C ALA A 215 -1.55 -14.17 17.74
N PHE A 216 -1.08 -12.93 17.69
CA PHE A 216 0.28 -12.59 18.13
C PHE A 216 0.47 -12.75 19.64
N GLN A 217 -0.55 -12.47 20.47
CA GLN A 217 -0.52 -12.71 21.91
C GLN A 217 -0.43 -14.21 22.24
N ASN A 218 -1.16 -15.04 21.53
CA ASN A 218 -1.15 -16.49 21.74
C ASN A 218 0.23 -17.12 21.44
N ILE A 219 0.93 -16.60 20.41
CA ILE A 219 2.24 -17.12 20.00
C ILE A 219 3.40 -16.47 20.78
N PHE A 220 3.37 -15.14 20.95
CA PHE A 220 4.50 -14.35 21.45
C PHE A 220 4.23 -13.66 22.80
N GLY A 221 3.10 -13.97 23.45
CA GLY A 221 2.68 -13.37 24.72
C GLY A 221 2.20 -11.91 24.58
N GLN A 222 1.95 -11.27 25.71
CA GLN A 222 1.41 -9.90 25.77
C GLN A 222 2.28 -8.87 25.04
N VAL A 223 3.60 -9.00 25.13
CA VAL A 223 4.55 -8.12 24.44
C VAL A 223 4.42 -8.26 22.92
N GLY A 224 4.26 -9.48 22.41
CA GLY A 224 4.06 -9.73 20.97
C GLY A 224 2.78 -9.08 20.45
N GLY A 225 1.68 -9.16 21.19
CA GLY A 225 0.42 -8.51 20.85
C GLY A 225 0.49 -6.98 20.84
N ALA A 226 1.31 -6.36 21.69
CA ALA A 226 1.55 -4.92 21.65
C ALA A 226 2.50 -4.53 20.51
N ALA A 227 3.56 -5.31 20.32
CA ALA A 227 4.58 -5.05 19.30
C ALA A 227 4.00 -5.06 17.87
N ILE A 228 2.99 -5.91 17.59
CA ILE A 228 2.37 -5.94 16.26
C ILE A 228 1.82 -4.58 15.84
N PHE A 229 1.22 -3.81 16.74
CA PHE A 229 0.71 -2.48 16.41
C PHE A 229 1.83 -1.49 16.03
N VAL A 230 2.99 -1.57 16.69
CA VAL A 230 4.16 -0.76 16.31
C VAL A 230 4.63 -1.12 14.89
N PHE A 231 4.71 -2.41 14.57
CA PHE A 231 5.07 -2.86 13.22
C PHE A 231 4.04 -2.43 12.18
N VAL A 232 2.74 -2.47 12.52
CA VAL A 232 1.66 -2.04 11.62
C VAL A 232 1.74 -0.54 11.37
N VAL A 233 1.96 0.30 12.40
CA VAL A 233 2.17 1.76 12.22
C VAL A 233 3.32 2.04 11.27
N ILE A 234 4.48 1.41 11.48
CA ILE A 234 5.66 1.57 10.62
C ILE A 234 5.37 1.08 9.19
N SER A 235 4.70 -0.06 9.06
CA SER A 235 4.32 -0.65 7.77
C SER A 235 3.39 0.26 6.97
N CYS A 236 2.32 0.74 7.59
CA CYS A 236 1.35 1.63 6.95
C CYS A 236 2.01 2.95 6.52
N TRP A 237 2.85 3.54 7.38
CA TRP A 237 3.57 4.76 7.03
C TRP A 237 4.58 4.53 5.89
N GLY A 238 5.29 3.40 5.89
CA GLY A 238 6.18 3.02 4.79
C GLY A 238 5.43 2.83 3.46
N THR A 239 4.23 2.25 3.50
CA THR A 239 3.37 2.09 2.32
C THR A 239 2.83 3.44 1.84
N CYS A 240 2.41 4.33 2.77
CA CYS A 240 2.06 5.71 2.47
C CYS A 240 3.21 6.45 1.75
N ASN A 241 4.45 6.28 2.21
CA ASN A 241 5.62 6.87 1.57
C ASN A 241 5.81 6.37 0.13
N GLY A 242 5.65 5.07 -0.12
CA GLY A 242 5.74 4.50 -1.48
C GLY A 242 4.69 5.06 -2.44
N LEU A 243 3.42 5.16 -1.99
CA LEU A 243 2.36 5.76 -2.80
C LEU A 243 2.55 7.26 -3.01
N THR A 244 3.04 7.98 -2.01
CA THR A 244 3.33 9.41 -2.13
C THR A 244 4.39 9.67 -3.21
N MET A 245 5.37 8.79 -3.39
CA MET A 245 6.32 8.88 -4.52
C MET A 245 5.59 8.87 -5.86
N ALA A 246 4.58 8.03 -6.04
CA ALA A 246 3.78 7.98 -7.26
C ALA A 246 2.93 9.25 -7.44
N VAL A 247 2.27 9.71 -6.37
CA VAL A 247 1.44 10.93 -6.42
C VAL A 247 2.26 12.17 -6.74
N THR A 248 3.47 12.30 -6.18
CA THR A 248 4.35 13.45 -6.47
C THR A 248 4.74 13.54 -7.95
N ARG A 249 4.65 12.45 -8.70
CA ARG A 249 4.90 12.40 -10.14
C ARG A 249 3.61 12.45 -10.98
N GLY A 250 2.44 12.20 -10.40
CA GLY A 250 1.19 12.00 -11.16
C GLY A 250 0.82 13.13 -12.11
N MET A 251 0.87 14.40 -11.66
CA MET A 251 0.60 15.54 -12.55
C MET A 251 1.77 15.83 -13.50
N PHE A 252 3.00 15.49 -13.12
CA PHE A 252 4.15 15.59 -14.00
C PHE A 252 4.02 14.62 -15.19
N ASP A 253 3.71 13.35 -14.93
CA ASP A 253 3.54 12.33 -15.96
C ASP A 253 2.41 12.72 -16.93
N LEU A 254 1.26 13.16 -16.37
CA LEU A 254 0.15 13.66 -17.19
C LEU A 254 0.55 14.89 -18.03
N ALA A 255 1.33 15.80 -17.47
CA ALA A 255 1.77 16.99 -18.18
C ALA A 255 2.77 16.67 -19.29
N VAL A 256 3.67 15.70 -19.07
CA VAL A 256 4.65 15.27 -20.08
C VAL A 256 3.96 14.61 -21.26
N GLU A 257 2.99 13.71 -21.01
CA GLU A 257 2.22 13.03 -22.03
C GLU A 257 1.19 13.93 -22.74
N SER A 258 0.82 15.06 -22.13
CA SER A 258 -0.13 16.01 -22.67
C SER A 258 0.57 17.18 -23.34
N ASP A 259 0.11 17.54 -24.55
CA ASP A 259 0.55 18.75 -25.25
C ASP A 259 -0.16 20.02 -24.73
N SER A 260 -0.90 19.96 -23.65
CA SER A 260 -1.68 21.07 -23.10
C SER A 260 -0.79 22.13 -22.44
N PRO A 261 -0.81 23.40 -22.93
CA PRO A 261 -0.05 24.48 -22.31
C PRO A 261 -0.50 24.79 -20.87
N LYS A 262 -1.74 24.43 -20.50
CA LYS A 262 -2.28 24.60 -19.14
C LYS A 262 -1.57 23.73 -18.11
N LEU A 263 -1.00 22.60 -18.53
CA LEU A 263 -0.27 21.68 -17.67
C LEU A 263 1.25 21.95 -17.65
N ALA A 264 1.74 22.93 -18.40
CA ALA A 264 3.18 23.21 -18.54
C ALA A 264 3.87 23.48 -17.18
N MET A 265 3.15 24.07 -16.21
CA MET A 265 3.68 24.34 -14.88
C MET A 265 4.09 23.05 -14.12
N PHE A 266 3.51 21.90 -14.43
CA PHE A 266 3.82 20.64 -13.78
C PHE A 266 5.01 19.92 -14.41
N LYS A 267 5.50 20.38 -15.57
CA LYS A 267 6.71 19.83 -16.23
C LYS A 267 8.01 20.32 -15.56
N ASN A 268 7.92 21.32 -14.69
CA ASN A 268 9.10 21.88 -14.03
C ASN A 268 9.63 20.93 -12.96
N VAL A 269 10.90 20.61 -13.06
CA VAL A 269 11.64 19.77 -12.13
C VAL A 269 12.68 20.63 -11.39
N ASP A 270 12.77 20.48 -10.09
CA ASP A 270 13.77 21.17 -9.27
C ASP A 270 15.17 20.62 -9.55
N ALA A 271 16.13 21.51 -9.80
CA ALA A 271 17.49 21.15 -10.21
C ALA A 271 18.27 20.42 -9.10
N ASN A 272 17.94 20.61 -7.83
CA ASN A 272 18.69 20.00 -6.72
C ASN A 272 18.15 18.63 -6.33
N THR A 273 16.81 18.50 -6.30
CA THR A 273 16.13 17.28 -5.85
C THR A 273 15.71 16.37 -7.00
N ASN A 274 15.71 16.87 -8.23
CA ASN A 274 15.15 16.21 -9.41
C ASN A 274 13.68 15.81 -9.25
N MET A 275 12.93 16.60 -8.47
CA MET A 275 11.52 16.35 -8.15
C MET A 275 10.60 17.42 -8.73
N ALA A 276 9.42 17.00 -9.19
CA ALA A 276 8.39 17.89 -9.73
C ALA A 276 7.59 18.55 -8.58
N ASN A 277 8.14 19.59 -7.95
CA ASN A 277 7.57 20.19 -6.76
C ASN A 277 6.14 20.71 -6.95
N ASN A 278 5.79 21.27 -8.11
CA ASN A 278 4.42 21.71 -8.39
C ASN A 278 3.44 20.53 -8.41
N SER A 279 3.85 19.39 -8.97
CA SER A 279 3.07 18.15 -8.95
C SER A 279 2.91 17.62 -7.52
N ALA A 280 3.97 17.65 -6.72
CA ALA A 280 3.93 17.25 -5.31
C ALA A 280 2.96 18.12 -4.47
N VAL A 281 2.99 19.42 -4.64
CA VAL A 281 2.06 20.37 -3.96
C VAL A 281 0.62 20.09 -4.37
N PHE A 282 0.37 19.90 -5.67
CA PHE A 282 -0.96 19.55 -6.16
C PHE A 282 -1.45 18.24 -5.56
N GLY A 283 -0.61 17.20 -5.56
CA GLY A 283 -0.92 15.90 -4.96
C GLY A 283 -1.25 16.02 -3.46
N LEU A 284 -0.48 16.80 -2.70
CA LEU A 284 -0.74 17.07 -1.28
C LEU A 284 -2.12 17.74 -1.08
N LEU A 285 -2.43 18.76 -1.86
CA LEU A 285 -3.71 19.45 -1.76
C LEU A 285 -4.89 18.50 -2.05
N VAL A 286 -4.81 17.71 -3.11
CA VAL A 286 -5.87 16.77 -3.47
C VAL A 286 -5.99 15.66 -2.42
N SER A 287 -4.88 15.11 -1.92
CA SER A 287 -4.91 14.12 -0.83
C SER A 287 -5.49 14.69 0.46
N SER A 288 -5.21 15.96 0.76
CA SER A 288 -5.80 16.63 1.93
C SER A 288 -7.32 16.82 1.79
N LEU A 289 -7.80 17.09 0.58
CA LEU A 289 -9.24 17.16 0.30
C LEU A 289 -9.91 15.78 0.47
N TRP A 290 -9.27 14.71 0.01
CA TRP A 290 -9.76 13.35 0.24
C TRP A 290 -9.75 12.98 1.72
N LEU A 291 -8.72 13.37 2.50
CA LEU A 291 -8.68 13.15 3.95
C LEU A 291 -9.80 13.92 4.66
N LEU A 292 -10.05 15.17 4.26
CA LEU A 292 -11.15 15.97 4.78
C LEU A 292 -12.51 15.35 4.45
N TYR A 293 -12.70 14.90 3.20
CA TYR A 293 -13.92 14.20 2.79
C TYR A 293 -14.15 12.94 3.63
N PHE A 294 -13.10 12.13 3.84
CA PHE A 294 -13.16 10.96 4.70
C PHE A 294 -13.54 11.32 6.15
N CYS A 295 -12.97 12.39 6.70
CA CYS A 295 -13.30 12.88 8.04
C CYS A 295 -14.76 13.37 8.18
N LEU A 296 -15.35 13.86 7.10
CA LEU A 296 -16.74 14.34 7.10
C LEU A 296 -17.78 13.22 6.92
N LEU A 297 -17.36 12.07 6.38
CA LEU A 297 -18.25 10.92 6.19
C LEU A 297 -18.38 10.04 7.43
N TYR A 298 -17.39 10.04 8.29
CA TYR A 298 -17.35 9.27 9.54
C TYR A 298 -17.51 10.18 10.75
#